data_82b310937240ea493e3449c15cefca9f
#
_entry.id   82b310937240ea493e3449c15cefca9f
#
_cell.length_a   1.000
_cell.length_b   1.000
_cell.length_c   1.000
_cell.angle_alpha   90.00
_cell.angle_beta   90.00
_cell.angle_gamma   90.00
#
_symmetry.space_group_name_H-M   'P 1'
#
loop_
_entity.id
_entity.type
_entity.pdbx_description
1 polymer ?
#
loop_
_entity_poly.entity_id
_entity_poly.type
_entity_poly.pdbx_seq_one_letter_code
_entity_poly.pdbx_strand_id
1 'polypeptide(L)'
;EIIRPEWSRQIEIKSWSLNDEYAMMLITQPARDKGIAYLKRGNEIWSWQPRINRTVKLPPSMMSQSWMGSDFTNDDLVEQSSIVDDFTHKLLGEEEIESRDCYIIELTPKEGAPVVWGKLKSWISKEDYLQHKTLFYDEDGDLVNTMYGKEVKEMDGRLLPTVMEMIPADEEGNLT
;
A
#
# COMPACT_ATOMS: atom_id res chain seq x y z
N GLU A 1 -9.62 4.43 -6.93
CA GLU A 1 -9.98 4.21 -8.35
C GLU A 1 -8.81 3.58 -9.08
N ILE A 2 -9.08 2.65 -10.00
CA ILE A 2 -8.07 2.05 -10.88
C ILE A 2 -8.28 2.68 -12.25
N ILE A 3 -7.24 3.31 -12.80
CA ILE A 3 -7.27 3.96 -14.11
C ILE A 3 -6.31 3.22 -15.04
N ARG A 4 -6.80 2.92 -16.23
CA ARG A 4 -6.06 2.28 -17.33
C ARG A 4 -6.35 3.03 -18.62
N PRO A 5 -5.53 2.94 -19.67
CA PRO A 5 -5.73 3.70 -20.91
C PRO A 5 -7.13 3.54 -21.54
N GLU A 6 -7.73 2.37 -21.41
CA GLU A 6 -9.01 2.05 -22.07
C GLU A 6 -10.20 1.92 -21.10
N TRP A 7 -9.95 1.89 -19.78
CA TRP A 7 -11.03 1.73 -18.79
C TRP A 7 -10.65 2.29 -17.42
N SER A 8 -11.64 2.58 -16.60
CA SER A 8 -11.46 2.85 -15.18
C SER A 8 -12.43 2.02 -14.34
N ARG A 9 -12.06 1.80 -13.07
CA ARG A 9 -12.87 1.06 -12.11
C ARG A 9 -12.76 1.66 -10.74
N GLN A 10 -13.90 1.95 -10.15
CA GLN A 10 -13.98 2.41 -8.77
C GLN A 10 -14.36 1.25 -7.84
N ILE A 11 -13.65 1.15 -6.71
CA ILE A 11 -13.93 0.19 -5.65
C ILE A 11 -14.10 0.99 -4.36
N GLU A 12 -15.20 0.78 -3.67
CA GLU A 12 -15.42 1.35 -2.34
C GLU A 12 -15.20 0.30 -1.27
N ILE A 13 -14.45 0.69 -0.24
CA ILE A 13 -14.01 -0.19 0.83
C ILE A 13 -14.34 0.47 2.17
N LYS A 14 -14.74 -0.35 3.14
CA LYS A 14 -14.67 0.00 4.56
C LYS A 14 -13.57 -0.82 5.20
N SER A 15 -12.70 -0.17 5.96
CA SER A 15 -11.61 -0.84 6.67
C SER A 15 -11.65 -0.55 8.16
N TRP A 16 -11.20 -1.51 8.93
CA TRP A 16 -11.01 -1.43 10.38
C TRP A 16 -9.67 -2.07 10.72
N SER A 17 -8.93 -1.46 11.60
CA SER A 17 -7.67 -2.03 12.12
C SER A 17 -7.65 -1.96 13.64
N LEU A 18 -6.99 -2.93 14.24
CA LEU A 18 -6.73 -2.98 15.68
C LEU A 18 -5.26 -3.36 15.88
N ASN A 19 -4.47 -2.37 16.27
CA ASN A 19 -3.01 -2.46 16.30
C ASN A 19 -2.47 -2.93 14.93
N ASP A 20 -1.29 -3.52 14.91
CA ASP A 20 -0.66 -4.06 13.70
C ASP A 20 -1.04 -5.52 13.45
N GLU A 21 -1.78 -6.15 14.37
CA GLU A 21 -2.13 -7.57 14.30
C GLU A 21 -3.40 -7.88 13.51
N TYR A 22 -4.38 -6.95 13.54
CA TYR A 22 -5.70 -7.23 12.96
C TYR A 22 -6.11 -6.12 12.03
N ALA A 23 -6.52 -6.49 10.82
CA ALA A 23 -7.19 -5.58 9.90
C ALA A 23 -8.30 -6.33 9.16
N MET A 24 -9.39 -5.62 8.90
CA MET A 24 -10.49 -6.12 8.09
C MET A 24 -10.86 -5.10 7.03
N MET A 25 -10.99 -5.54 5.80
CA MET A 25 -11.51 -4.74 4.69
C MET A 25 -12.77 -5.40 4.15
N LEU A 26 -13.79 -4.60 3.90
CA LEU A 26 -15.06 -5.02 3.30
C LEU A 26 -15.33 -4.19 2.05
N ILE A 27 -15.49 -4.85 0.91
CA ILE A 27 -15.87 -4.20 -0.34
C ILE A 27 -17.37 -3.90 -0.31
N THR A 28 -17.71 -2.63 -0.48
CA THR A 28 -19.10 -2.15 -0.49
C THR A 28 -19.62 -1.85 -1.90
N GLN A 29 -18.71 -1.53 -2.83
CA GLN A 29 -18.99 -1.34 -4.25
C GLN A 29 -17.80 -1.78 -5.12
N PRO A 30 -18.01 -2.17 -6.37
CA PRO A 30 -19.28 -2.27 -7.11
C PRO A 30 -20.12 -3.49 -6.69
N ALA A 31 -21.38 -3.54 -7.12
CA ALA A 31 -22.31 -4.63 -6.77
C ALA A 31 -21.76 -6.03 -7.08
N ARG A 32 -20.95 -6.16 -8.13
CA ARG A 32 -20.28 -7.40 -8.51
C ARG A 32 -19.38 -7.98 -7.43
N ASP A 33 -18.69 -7.10 -6.68
CA ASP A 33 -17.65 -7.48 -5.72
C ASP A 33 -18.10 -7.23 -4.27
N LYS A 34 -19.30 -6.67 -4.11
CA LYS A 34 -19.87 -6.33 -2.81
C LYS A 34 -19.94 -7.56 -1.89
N GLY A 35 -19.47 -7.36 -0.68
CA GLY A 35 -19.45 -8.39 0.37
C GLY A 35 -18.20 -9.26 0.37
N ILE A 36 -17.29 -9.11 -0.60
CA ILE A 36 -15.94 -9.68 -0.48
C ILE A 36 -15.29 -8.99 0.71
N ALA A 37 -14.67 -9.79 1.58
CA ALA A 37 -13.94 -9.27 2.72
C ALA A 37 -12.56 -9.91 2.82
N TYR A 38 -11.62 -9.13 3.33
CA TYR A 38 -10.28 -9.58 3.67
C TYR A 38 -10.06 -9.40 5.16
N LEU A 39 -9.47 -10.39 5.80
CA LEU A 39 -9.12 -10.37 7.21
C LEU A 39 -7.62 -10.65 7.35
N LYS A 40 -6.90 -9.74 7.99
CA LYS A 40 -5.55 -9.95 8.50
C LYS A 40 -5.59 -10.38 9.95
N ARG A 41 -4.75 -11.34 10.31
CA ARG A 41 -4.42 -11.71 11.68
C ARG A 41 -2.94 -12.08 11.77
N GLY A 42 -2.13 -11.23 12.39
CA GLY A 42 -0.68 -11.35 12.29
C GLY A 42 -0.24 -11.36 10.81
N ASN A 43 0.56 -12.31 10.41
CA ASN A 43 1.05 -12.46 9.03
C ASN A 43 0.12 -13.33 8.14
N GLU A 44 -1.08 -13.61 8.59
CA GLU A 44 -2.02 -14.44 7.85
C GLU A 44 -3.18 -13.64 7.30
N ILE A 45 -3.54 -13.91 6.04
CA ILE A 45 -4.62 -13.22 5.34
C ILE A 45 -5.65 -14.21 4.85
N TRP A 46 -6.91 -13.89 5.07
CA TRP A 46 -8.05 -14.65 4.57
C TRP A 46 -8.91 -13.76 3.69
N SER A 47 -9.40 -14.32 2.59
CA SER A 47 -10.41 -13.72 1.74
C SER A 47 -11.73 -14.47 1.89
N TRP A 48 -12.79 -13.75 2.24
CA TRP A 48 -14.16 -14.23 2.19
C TRP A 48 -14.77 -13.94 0.83
N GLN A 49 -15.31 -14.97 0.18
CA GLN A 49 -15.94 -14.90 -1.13
C GLN A 49 -17.44 -15.22 -1.01
N PRO A 50 -18.33 -14.21 -0.95
CA PRO A 50 -19.74 -14.42 -0.67
C PRO A 50 -20.47 -15.26 -1.74
N ARG A 51 -20.07 -15.13 -3.01
CA ARG A 51 -20.70 -15.86 -4.12
C ARG A 51 -20.60 -17.37 -4.01
N ILE A 52 -19.54 -17.87 -3.43
CA ILE A 52 -19.27 -19.29 -3.24
C ILE A 52 -19.33 -19.71 -1.79
N ASN A 53 -19.69 -18.78 -0.91
CA ASN A 53 -19.77 -18.98 0.55
C ASN A 53 -18.50 -19.63 1.12
N ARG A 54 -17.33 -19.10 0.77
CA ARG A 54 -16.03 -19.65 1.16
C ARG A 54 -15.09 -18.61 1.72
N THR A 55 -14.37 -19.00 2.78
CA THR A 55 -13.16 -18.32 3.25
C THR A 55 -11.95 -19.07 2.73
N VAL A 56 -11.02 -18.36 2.11
CA VAL A 56 -9.77 -18.90 1.58
C VAL A 56 -8.62 -18.18 2.25
N LYS A 57 -7.67 -18.92 2.80
CA LYS A 57 -6.40 -18.36 3.26
C LYS A 57 -5.53 -18.05 2.06
N LEU A 58 -5.02 -16.84 1.97
CA LEU A 58 -4.10 -16.45 0.90
C LEU A 58 -2.71 -17.03 1.19
N PRO A 59 -2.12 -17.79 0.27
CA PRO A 59 -0.77 -18.28 0.44
C PRO A 59 0.26 -17.15 0.26
N PRO A 60 1.47 -17.23 0.84
CA PRO A 60 2.51 -16.21 0.69
C PRO A 60 2.84 -15.85 -0.77
N SER A 61 2.76 -16.82 -1.68
CA SER A 61 2.99 -16.61 -3.11
C SER A 61 1.97 -15.69 -3.81
N MET A 62 0.87 -15.35 -3.15
CA MET A 62 -0.11 -14.39 -3.65
C MET A 62 0.11 -12.97 -3.13
N MET A 63 1.03 -12.76 -2.19
CA MET A 63 1.24 -11.43 -1.59
C MET A 63 1.76 -10.40 -2.60
N SER A 64 2.66 -10.78 -3.48
CA SER A 64 3.18 -9.93 -4.57
C SER A 64 2.21 -9.71 -5.74
N GLN A 65 1.06 -10.41 -5.75
CA GLN A 65 0.09 -10.23 -6.81
C GLN A 65 -0.72 -8.95 -6.63
N SER A 66 -1.07 -8.35 -7.77
CA SER A 66 -1.95 -7.18 -7.85
C SER A 66 -3.27 -7.42 -7.11
N TRP A 67 -3.63 -6.53 -6.21
CA TRP A 67 -4.90 -6.57 -5.52
C TRP A 67 -6.03 -6.08 -6.44
N MET A 68 -6.91 -6.99 -6.82
CA MET A 68 -8.09 -6.73 -7.65
C MET A 68 -7.80 -5.98 -8.95
N GLY A 69 -6.58 -6.09 -9.49
CA GLY A 69 -6.13 -5.40 -10.72
C GLY A 69 -5.67 -3.96 -10.52
N SER A 70 -5.42 -3.55 -9.28
CA SER A 70 -4.79 -2.27 -8.94
C SER A 70 -3.26 -2.36 -9.03
N ASP A 71 -2.59 -1.24 -8.88
CA ASP A 71 -1.12 -1.16 -8.80
C ASP A 71 -0.60 -1.44 -7.38
N PHE A 72 -1.50 -1.61 -6.41
CA PHE A 72 -1.19 -2.12 -5.09
C PHE A 72 -1.14 -3.65 -5.10
N THR A 73 -0.19 -4.21 -4.39
CA THR A 73 -0.13 -5.66 -4.14
C THR A 73 -1.07 -6.05 -3.00
N ASN A 74 -1.30 -7.36 -2.84
CA ASN A 74 -2.02 -7.85 -1.65
C ASN A 74 -1.28 -7.51 -0.36
N ASP A 75 0.05 -7.48 -0.39
CA ASP A 75 0.90 -7.10 0.74
C ASP A 75 0.73 -5.63 1.13
N ASP A 76 0.79 -4.71 0.17
CA ASP A 76 0.65 -3.28 0.42
C ASP A 76 -0.64 -2.91 1.16
N LEU A 77 -1.72 -3.64 0.91
CA LEU A 77 -3.00 -3.35 1.53
C LEU A 77 -3.17 -3.93 2.93
N VAL A 78 -2.40 -4.92 3.27
CA VAL A 78 -2.61 -5.68 4.50
C VAL A 78 -1.47 -5.52 5.50
N GLU A 79 -0.26 -5.20 5.04
CA GLU A 79 0.95 -5.14 5.87
C GLU A 79 1.58 -3.75 6.01
N GLN A 80 0.85 -2.67 5.72
CA GLN A 80 1.37 -1.29 5.88
C GLN A 80 2.01 -1.00 7.25
N SER A 81 1.72 -1.80 8.26
CA SER A 81 2.32 -1.70 9.59
C SER A 81 3.75 -2.24 9.68
N SER A 82 4.20 -3.07 8.74
CA SER A 82 5.51 -3.73 8.79
C SER A 82 6.70 -2.82 8.45
N ILE A 83 6.47 -1.63 7.88
CA ILE A 83 7.54 -0.68 7.50
C ILE A 83 8.51 -0.40 8.65
N VAL A 84 8.05 -0.35 9.88
CA VAL A 84 8.88 -0.07 11.06
C VAL A 84 9.65 -1.31 11.51
N ASP A 85 9.00 -2.48 11.53
CA ASP A 85 9.54 -3.68 12.15
C ASP A 85 10.30 -4.57 11.18
N ASP A 86 9.89 -4.64 9.91
CA ASP A 86 10.44 -5.58 8.94
C ASP A 86 11.58 -4.99 8.08
N PHE A 87 11.83 -3.69 8.19
CA PHE A 87 12.88 -3.02 7.45
C PHE A 87 13.98 -2.45 8.36
N THR A 88 15.17 -2.34 7.81
CA THR A 88 16.23 -1.48 8.32
C THR A 88 16.16 -0.14 7.60
N HIS A 89 16.41 0.95 8.33
CA HIS A 89 16.25 2.31 7.84
C HIS A 89 17.60 3.01 7.75
N LYS A 90 17.82 3.72 6.64
CA LYS A 90 19.03 4.53 6.43
C LYS A 90 18.65 5.91 5.91
N LEU A 91 19.06 6.95 6.62
CA LEU A 91 18.93 8.32 6.13
C LEU A 91 19.93 8.52 4.99
N LEU A 92 19.45 8.87 3.79
CA LEU A 92 20.25 9.14 2.62
C LEU A 92 20.59 10.62 2.46
N GLY A 93 19.69 11.50 2.94
CA GLY A 93 19.82 12.95 2.78
C GLY A 93 18.46 13.65 2.93
N GLU A 94 18.36 14.80 2.30
CA GLU A 94 17.19 15.67 2.36
C GLU A 94 16.88 16.21 0.96
N GLU A 95 15.62 16.42 0.68
CA GLU A 95 15.13 16.99 -0.59
C GLU A 95 13.82 17.73 -0.36
N GLU A 96 13.62 18.81 -1.11
CA GLU A 96 12.33 19.51 -1.12
C GLU A 96 11.40 18.85 -2.15
N ILE A 97 10.20 18.47 -1.72
CA ILE A 97 9.11 17.96 -2.59
C ILE A 97 7.87 18.83 -2.35
N GLU A 98 7.33 19.41 -3.43
CA GLU A 98 6.11 20.23 -3.38
C GLU A 98 6.18 21.33 -2.30
N SER A 99 7.34 22.00 -2.19
CA SER A 99 7.63 23.05 -1.20
C SER A 99 7.66 22.54 0.26
N ARG A 100 7.96 21.26 0.46
CA ARG A 100 8.13 20.63 1.78
C ARG A 100 9.52 20.04 1.92
N ASP A 101 10.24 20.44 2.94
CA ASP A 101 11.51 19.82 3.31
C ASP A 101 11.28 18.39 3.79
N CYS A 102 11.87 17.40 3.12
CA CYS A 102 11.72 16.00 3.42
C CYS A 102 13.05 15.33 3.76
N TYR A 103 13.02 14.39 4.69
CA TYR A 103 14.07 13.39 4.82
C TYR A 103 13.90 12.33 3.72
N ILE A 104 15.01 11.89 3.15
CA ILE A 104 15.05 10.74 2.24
C ILE A 104 15.51 9.53 3.03
N ILE A 105 14.65 8.52 3.18
CA ILE A 105 14.94 7.31 3.94
C ILE A 105 14.90 6.11 2.99
N GLU A 106 15.99 5.34 2.97
CA GLU A 106 16.04 4.04 2.34
C GLU A 106 15.63 2.96 3.34
N LEU A 107 14.76 2.06 2.92
CA LEU A 107 14.29 0.93 3.70
C LEU A 107 14.73 -0.35 2.99
N THR A 108 15.49 -1.19 3.69
CA THR A 108 15.94 -2.48 3.20
C THR A 108 15.31 -3.58 4.06
N PRO A 109 14.66 -4.59 3.47
CA PRO A 109 14.09 -5.70 4.23
C PRO A 109 15.10 -6.35 5.17
N LYS A 110 14.66 -6.71 6.36
CA LYS A 110 15.44 -7.58 7.25
C LYS A 110 15.42 -9.00 6.74
N GLU A 111 16.45 -9.78 7.08
CA GLU A 111 16.52 -11.18 6.71
C GLU A 111 15.30 -11.96 7.22
N GLY A 112 14.59 -12.63 6.31
CA GLY A 112 13.40 -13.41 6.63
C GLY A 112 12.11 -12.60 6.87
N ALA A 113 12.14 -11.29 6.67
CA ALA A 113 10.92 -10.48 6.74
C ALA A 113 9.92 -10.89 5.64
N PRO A 114 8.62 -10.98 5.97
CA PRO A 114 7.61 -11.43 5.02
C PRO A 114 7.15 -10.30 4.08
N VAL A 115 8.10 -9.61 3.45
CA VAL A 115 7.84 -8.48 2.57
C VAL A 115 8.07 -8.84 1.11
N VAL A 116 7.40 -8.17 0.19
CA VAL A 116 7.48 -8.45 -1.26
C VAL A 116 8.44 -7.52 -2.00
N TRP A 117 8.82 -6.40 -1.37
CA TRP A 117 9.68 -5.40 -1.98
C TRP A 117 11.14 -5.62 -1.63
N GLY A 118 12.03 -5.54 -2.62
CA GLY A 118 13.47 -5.64 -2.39
C GLY A 118 14.06 -4.40 -1.71
N LYS A 119 13.46 -3.23 -1.93
CA LYS A 119 13.86 -1.97 -1.32
C LYS A 119 12.77 -0.92 -1.46
N LEU A 120 12.66 -0.02 -0.48
CA LEU A 120 11.86 1.19 -0.61
C LEU A 120 12.74 2.42 -0.42
N LYS A 121 12.31 3.54 -1.03
CA LYS A 121 12.89 4.86 -0.78
C LYS A 121 11.77 5.86 -0.54
N SER A 122 11.71 6.41 0.67
CA SER A 122 10.60 7.25 1.12
C SER A 122 11.04 8.67 1.42
N TRP A 123 10.20 9.62 1.08
CA TRP A 123 10.32 11.04 1.43
C TRP A 123 9.31 11.37 2.52
N ILE A 124 9.83 11.74 3.68
CA ILE A 124 9.05 12.03 4.88
C ILE A 124 9.25 13.49 5.25
N SER A 125 8.17 14.25 5.31
CA SER A 125 8.21 15.68 5.67
C SER A 125 8.82 15.85 7.07
N LYS A 126 9.67 16.90 7.22
CA LYS A 126 10.27 17.24 8.50
C LYS A 126 9.29 17.94 9.45
N GLU A 127 8.23 18.54 8.91
CA GLU A 127 7.27 19.33 9.67
C GLU A 127 6.22 18.45 10.35
N ASP A 128 5.59 17.55 9.60
CA ASP A 128 4.45 16.75 10.05
C ASP A 128 4.72 15.23 10.06
N TYR A 129 5.92 14.82 9.62
CA TYR A 129 6.36 13.42 9.51
C TYR A 129 5.47 12.56 8.60
N LEU A 130 4.74 13.18 7.67
CA LEU A 130 3.94 12.47 6.69
C LEU A 130 4.80 12.00 5.52
N GLN A 131 4.43 10.84 5.00
CA GLN A 131 5.04 10.25 3.82
C GLN A 131 4.40 10.84 2.57
N HIS A 132 5.19 11.59 1.78
CA HIS A 132 4.71 12.28 0.58
C HIS A 132 5.02 11.51 -0.70
N LYS A 133 6.09 10.72 -0.70
CA LYS A 133 6.49 9.91 -1.85
C LYS A 133 7.17 8.65 -1.40
N THR A 134 6.94 7.54 -2.10
CA THR A 134 7.71 6.31 -1.95
C THR A 134 7.97 5.68 -3.31
N LEU A 135 9.19 5.25 -3.51
CA LEU A 135 9.61 4.41 -4.62
C LEU A 135 9.70 2.97 -4.15
N PHE A 136 9.13 2.07 -4.92
CA PHE A 136 9.11 0.63 -4.66
C PHE A 136 9.98 -0.08 -5.68
N TYR A 137 10.97 -0.81 -5.21
CA TYR A 137 11.91 -1.56 -6.03
C TYR A 137 11.72 -3.06 -5.78
N ASP A 138 11.88 -3.84 -6.83
CA ASP A 138 11.90 -5.31 -6.71
C ASP A 138 13.24 -5.83 -6.15
N GLU A 139 13.40 -7.16 -6.12
CA GLU A 139 14.61 -7.83 -5.63
C GLU A 139 15.81 -7.61 -6.56
N ASP A 140 15.61 -7.35 -7.84
CA ASP A 140 16.65 -7.05 -8.84
C ASP A 140 17.09 -5.59 -8.78
N GLY A 141 16.36 -4.74 -8.08
CA GLY A 141 16.61 -3.31 -7.89
C GLY A 141 15.99 -2.42 -8.95
N ASP A 142 15.07 -2.96 -9.74
CA ASP A 142 14.32 -2.19 -10.73
C ASP A 142 13.14 -1.46 -10.07
N LEU A 143 12.90 -0.23 -10.49
CA LEU A 143 11.77 0.57 -10.02
C LEU A 143 10.47 0.00 -10.57
N VAL A 144 9.58 -0.43 -9.70
CA VAL A 144 8.26 -1.01 -10.07
C VAL A 144 7.15 0.02 -9.95
N ASN A 145 7.07 0.71 -8.81
CA ASN A 145 6.00 1.66 -8.52
C ASN A 145 6.51 2.95 -7.87
N THR A 146 5.78 4.02 -8.09
CA THR A 146 5.91 5.27 -7.32
C THR A 146 4.57 5.59 -6.66
N MET A 147 4.57 5.79 -5.35
CA MET A 147 3.41 6.22 -4.59
C MET A 147 3.56 7.67 -4.14
N TYR A 148 2.49 8.44 -4.22
CA TYR A 148 2.39 9.79 -3.68
C TYR A 148 1.26 9.89 -2.65
N GLY A 149 1.57 10.52 -1.52
CA GLY A 149 0.57 10.94 -0.52
C GLY A 149 0.18 12.38 -0.76
N LYS A 150 -1.08 12.62 -1.12
CA LYS A 150 -1.60 13.93 -1.53
C LYS A 150 -2.77 14.37 -0.64
N GLU A 151 -3.19 15.62 -0.81
CA GLU A 151 -4.36 16.19 -0.13
C GLU A 151 -4.34 15.96 1.38
N VAL A 152 -3.31 16.45 2.06
CA VAL A 152 -3.21 16.36 3.53
C VAL A 152 -4.36 17.11 4.18
N LYS A 153 -5.14 16.40 5.00
CA LYS A 153 -6.29 16.95 5.74
C LYS A 153 -6.23 16.50 7.20
N GLU A 154 -6.80 17.30 8.07
CA GLU A 154 -7.01 16.89 9.46
C GLU A 154 -8.23 15.96 9.55
N MET A 155 -8.00 14.76 10.06
CA MET A 155 -9.04 13.75 10.28
C MET A 155 -8.92 13.23 11.71
N ASP A 156 -9.95 13.45 12.50
CA ASP A 156 -10.01 13.04 13.90
C ASP A 156 -8.78 13.47 14.73
N GLY A 157 -8.34 14.75 14.51
CA GLY A 157 -7.21 15.35 15.22
C GLY A 157 -5.83 14.91 14.72
N ARG A 158 -5.75 14.24 13.56
CA ARG A 158 -4.50 13.84 12.91
C ARG A 158 -4.42 14.38 11.49
N LEU A 159 -3.27 14.88 11.10
CA LEU A 159 -2.98 15.17 9.70
C LEU A 159 -2.69 13.86 8.97
N LEU A 160 -3.38 13.63 7.87
CA LEU A 160 -3.22 12.43 7.03
C LEU A 160 -3.32 12.80 5.55
N PRO A 161 -2.53 12.19 4.66
CA PRO A 161 -2.80 12.20 3.24
C PRO A 161 -4.15 11.50 3.00
N THR A 162 -5.07 12.17 2.32
CA THR A 162 -6.39 11.61 2.02
C THR A 162 -6.48 11.00 0.62
N VAL A 163 -5.45 11.20 -0.19
CA VAL A 163 -5.28 10.58 -1.50
C VAL A 163 -3.92 9.89 -1.53
N MET A 164 -3.93 8.61 -1.82
CA MET A 164 -2.74 7.80 -2.11
C MET A 164 -2.80 7.42 -3.58
N GLU A 165 -1.79 7.82 -4.34
CA GLU A 165 -1.74 7.61 -5.78
C GLU A 165 -0.54 6.72 -6.11
N MET A 166 -0.81 5.56 -6.73
CA MET A 166 0.21 4.60 -7.13
C MET A 166 0.36 4.61 -8.65
N ILE A 167 1.58 4.82 -9.12
CA ILE A 167 1.92 4.92 -10.54
C ILE A 167 2.97 3.84 -10.85
N PRO A 168 2.66 2.85 -11.70
CA PRO A 168 3.63 1.87 -12.14
C PRO A 168 4.68 2.50 -13.07
N ALA A 169 5.93 2.01 -13.00
CA ALA A 169 7.05 2.59 -13.74
C ALA A 169 6.99 2.28 -15.24
N ASP A 170 6.54 1.08 -15.60
CA ASP A 170 6.62 0.56 -16.98
C ASP A 170 5.28 0.60 -17.75
N GLU A 171 4.20 1.11 -17.12
CA GLU A 171 2.85 1.11 -17.69
C GLU A 171 2.30 2.52 -17.83
N GLU A 172 2.67 3.20 -18.91
CA GLU A 172 2.23 4.58 -19.17
C GLU A 172 0.70 4.70 -19.21
N GLY A 173 0.16 5.64 -18.46
CA GLY A 173 -1.28 5.89 -18.35
C GLY A 173 -2.01 5.04 -17.32
N ASN A 174 -1.32 4.13 -16.63
CA ASN A 174 -1.87 3.40 -15.49
C ASN A 174 -1.71 4.22 -14.19
N LEU A 175 -2.74 4.13 -13.34
CA LEU A 175 -2.81 4.80 -12.04
C LEU A 175 -3.82 4.10 -11.13
N THR A 176 -3.51 4.01 -9.85
CA THR A 176 -4.48 3.62 -8.83
C THR A 176 -4.50 4.61 -7.68
#